data_9d97cb532d1d0194e4607b62036e7aa1
#
_entry.id   9d97cb532d1d0194e4607b62036e7aa1
#
_cell.length_a   1.000
_cell.length_b   1.000
_cell.length_c   1.000
_cell.angle_alpha   90.00
_cell.angle_beta   90.00
_cell.angle_gamma   90.00
#
_symmetry.space_group_name_H-M   'P 1'
#
loop_
_entity.id
_entity.type
_entity.pdbx_description
1 polymer ?
#
loop_
_entity_poly.entity_id
_entity_poly.type
_entity_poly.pdbx_seq_one_letter_code
_entity_poly.pdbx_strand_id
1 'polypeptide(L)'
;GKEMEITDEVLKYRQDAPPVVCLAMPHWQSDWYTFIEHHFFDLASELGYQLEVLRYDWRVGAPESLPQTKIDALVLVADSQKLTAENIRRMNQYRLPYVIFARDLAGIAVNCVGLDNEYAGAKAAHLLIELGHRSLAVAVSQPKSESIFSRIKGFRQFCELLGVGCEVIDCDIRSGDFSPEKVYRVLRERFAAGRPGFTGLFTLCEDSASGVYRACFETGLRIPQELSVVAIGQSWRLDYFTPALTALGTDISEMVRQTIRILKSNLAAASQLDYERKLVKPQLTVRNSTAAFAAIK
;
A
#
# COMPACT_ATOMS: atom_id res chain seq x y z
N GLY A 1 -43.37 30.19 18.44
CA GLY A 1 -42.52 29.17 17.95
C GLY A 1 -43.33 28.01 17.47
N LYS A 2 -43.35 27.69 16.17
CA LYS A 2 -43.87 26.44 15.66
C LYS A 2 -42.75 25.45 15.83
N GLU A 3 -42.87 24.51 16.77
CA GLU A 3 -42.12 23.28 16.76
C GLU A 3 -42.49 22.54 15.47
N MET A 4 -41.48 22.26 14.65
CA MET A 4 -41.62 21.44 13.47
C MET A 4 -41.76 20.01 13.97
N GLU A 5 -43.02 19.46 13.98
CA GLU A 5 -43.21 18.04 14.16
C GLU A 5 -42.40 17.28 13.10
N ILE A 6 -41.37 16.58 13.58
CA ILE A 6 -40.63 15.66 12.75
C ILE A 6 -41.59 14.47 12.53
N THR A 7 -42.17 14.40 11.34
CA THR A 7 -43.11 13.34 10.99
C THR A 7 -42.41 11.98 10.95
N ASP A 8 -43.13 10.92 11.29
CA ASP A 8 -42.63 9.52 11.23
C ASP A 8 -42.04 9.16 9.84
N GLU A 9 -42.46 9.84 8.77
CA GLU A 9 -41.89 9.73 7.42
C GLU A 9 -40.44 10.26 7.36
N VAL A 10 -40.11 11.34 8.02
CA VAL A 10 -38.73 11.88 8.08
C VAL A 10 -37.84 10.96 8.89
N LEU A 11 -38.38 10.35 9.95
CA LEU A 11 -37.64 9.34 10.72
C LEU A 11 -37.40 8.04 9.92
N LYS A 12 -38.42 7.59 9.17
CA LYS A 12 -38.30 6.45 8.25
C LYS A 12 -37.28 6.72 7.13
N TYR A 13 -37.33 7.92 6.50
CA TYR A 13 -36.36 8.30 5.47
C TYR A 13 -34.94 8.33 6.00
N ARG A 14 -34.74 8.64 7.29
CA ARG A 14 -33.43 8.59 7.96
C ARG A 14 -32.97 7.16 8.29
N GLN A 15 -33.88 6.21 8.45
CA GLN A 15 -33.52 4.80 8.71
C GLN A 15 -33.13 4.06 7.42
N ASP A 16 -33.65 4.49 6.26
CA ASP A 16 -33.39 3.88 4.95
C ASP A 16 -32.23 4.53 4.18
N ALA A 17 -31.69 5.65 4.66
CA ALA A 17 -30.53 6.31 4.01
C ALA A 17 -29.26 5.46 4.15
N PRO A 18 -28.45 5.34 3.07
CA PRO A 18 -27.18 4.63 3.14
C PRO A 18 -26.26 5.26 4.19
N PRO A 19 -25.45 4.46 4.93
CA PRO A 19 -24.57 4.96 5.95
C PRO A 19 -23.48 5.87 5.33
N VAL A 20 -23.13 6.92 6.04
CA VAL A 20 -22.05 7.84 5.65
C VAL A 20 -20.73 7.35 6.21
N VAL A 21 -19.84 6.94 5.32
CA VAL A 21 -18.47 6.51 5.64
C VAL A 21 -17.51 7.67 5.43
N CYS A 22 -16.84 8.10 6.49
CA CYS A 22 -15.77 9.09 6.39
C CYS A 22 -14.45 8.41 6.02
N LEU A 23 -13.89 8.74 4.87
CA LEU A 23 -12.55 8.32 4.46
C LEU A 23 -11.55 9.40 4.91
N ALA A 24 -10.91 9.18 6.05
CA ALA A 24 -9.87 10.05 6.57
C ALA A 24 -8.52 9.69 5.97
N MET A 25 -7.93 10.60 5.21
CA MET A 25 -6.67 10.40 4.50
C MET A 25 -5.68 11.53 4.78
N PRO A 26 -4.36 11.24 4.82
CA PRO A 26 -3.38 12.28 4.99
C PRO A 26 -3.38 13.24 3.78
N HIS A 27 -3.23 14.54 4.06
CA HIS A 27 -3.00 15.54 3.01
C HIS A 27 -1.57 15.41 2.50
N TRP A 28 -1.38 14.52 1.54
CA TRP A 28 -0.11 14.21 0.93
C TRP A 28 -0.29 13.96 -0.57
N GLN A 29 0.60 14.50 -1.38
CA GLN A 29 0.58 14.24 -2.83
C GLN A 29 1.15 12.85 -3.11
N SER A 30 0.27 11.88 -3.40
CA SER A 30 0.63 10.50 -3.72
C SER A 30 -0.43 9.89 -4.63
N ASP A 31 -0.01 9.26 -5.70
CA ASP A 31 -0.90 8.49 -6.59
C ASP A 31 -1.60 7.37 -5.82
N TRP A 32 -0.91 6.77 -4.86
CA TRP A 32 -1.49 5.74 -4.00
C TRP A 32 -2.75 6.21 -3.27
N TYR A 33 -2.72 7.42 -2.68
CA TYR A 33 -3.90 7.97 -1.99
C TYR A 33 -5.00 8.33 -2.99
N THR A 34 -4.65 8.82 -4.17
CA THR A 34 -5.62 9.09 -5.25
C THR A 34 -6.30 7.79 -5.71
N PHE A 35 -5.57 6.70 -5.87
CA PHE A 35 -6.14 5.39 -6.20
C PHE A 35 -7.09 4.89 -5.11
N ILE A 36 -6.72 4.99 -3.85
CA ILE A 36 -7.59 4.61 -2.72
C ILE A 36 -8.90 5.38 -2.79
N GLU A 37 -8.84 6.71 -2.90
CA GLU A 37 -10.02 7.57 -2.93
C GLU A 37 -10.96 7.21 -4.09
N HIS A 38 -10.40 7.05 -5.31
CA HIS A 38 -11.20 6.67 -6.47
C HIS A 38 -11.92 5.33 -6.26
N HIS A 39 -11.24 4.31 -5.76
CA HIS A 39 -11.87 3.00 -5.52
C HIS A 39 -12.98 3.04 -4.44
N PHE A 40 -12.80 3.84 -3.38
CA PHE A 40 -13.87 4.06 -2.42
C PHE A 40 -15.05 4.78 -3.05
N PHE A 41 -14.80 5.77 -3.87
CA PHE A 41 -15.84 6.53 -4.58
C PHE A 41 -16.58 5.66 -5.59
N ASP A 42 -15.85 4.95 -6.45
CA ASP A 42 -16.43 4.10 -7.50
C ASP A 42 -17.31 2.99 -6.93
N LEU A 43 -16.91 2.41 -5.79
CA LEU A 43 -17.65 1.32 -5.14
C LEU A 43 -18.74 1.81 -4.17
N ALA A 44 -18.87 3.11 -3.92
CA ALA A 44 -19.82 3.64 -2.95
C ALA A 44 -21.26 3.21 -3.24
N SER A 45 -21.72 3.40 -4.48
CA SER A 45 -23.09 3.05 -4.91
C SER A 45 -23.30 1.53 -4.86
N GLU A 46 -22.37 0.75 -5.39
CA GLU A 46 -22.45 -0.72 -5.40
C GLU A 46 -22.53 -1.29 -3.98
N LEU A 47 -21.68 -0.76 -3.08
CA LEU A 47 -21.60 -1.24 -1.71
C LEU A 47 -22.62 -0.57 -0.77
N GLY A 48 -23.46 0.34 -1.29
CA GLY A 48 -24.56 0.99 -0.56
C GLY A 48 -24.07 1.79 0.64
N TYR A 49 -23.20 2.78 0.41
CA TYR A 49 -22.79 3.80 1.37
C TYR A 49 -22.60 5.17 0.69
N GLN A 50 -22.57 6.23 1.48
CA GLN A 50 -22.16 7.57 1.04
C GLN A 50 -20.73 7.82 1.51
N LEU A 51 -19.91 8.47 0.68
CA LEU A 51 -18.52 8.79 0.99
C LEU A 51 -18.37 10.26 1.38
N GLU A 52 -17.79 10.50 2.54
CA GLU A 52 -17.26 11.81 2.97
C GLU A 52 -15.75 11.72 3.02
N VAL A 53 -15.01 12.63 2.38
CA VAL A 53 -13.54 12.61 2.38
C VAL A 53 -13.01 13.69 3.32
N LEU A 54 -12.24 13.27 4.33
CA LEU A 54 -11.54 14.15 5.26
C LEU A 54 -10.03 14.11 4.99
N ARG A 55 -9.44 15.27 4.68
CA ARG A 55 -7.98 15.41 4.57
C ARG A 55 -7.42 15.94 5.89
N TYR A 56 -6.43 15.23 6.46
CA TYR A 56 -5.78 15.64 7.70
C TYR A 56 -4.26 15.83 7.51
N ASP A 57 -3.61 16.57 8.40
CA ASP A 57 -2.15 16.74 8.36
C ASP A 57 -1.48 15.38 8.65
N TRP A 58 -0.73 14.85 7.69
CA TRP A 58 -0.05 13.57 7.81
C TRP A 58 0.87 13.47 9.04
N ARG A 59 1.38 14.61 9.55
CA ARG A 59 2.30 14.67 10.69
C ARG A 59 1.66 14.22 12.00
N VAL A 60 0.34 14.32 12.11
CA VAL A 60 -0.41 13.94 13.33
C VAL A 60 -0.90 12.49 13.33
N GLY A 61 -0.77 11.77 12.22
CA GLY A 61 -1.06 10.33 12.09
C GLY A 61 -2.53 9.92 12.04
N ALA A 62 -3.45 10.79 12.49
CA ALA A 62 -4.90 10.61 12.41
C ALA A 62 -5.60 11.98 12.57
N PRO A 63 -6.83 12.15 12.09
CA PRO A 63 -7.55 13.43 12.20
C PRO A 63 -7.74 13.84 13.66
N GLU A 64 -7.61 15.15 13.93
CA GLU A 64 -7.82 15.73 15.26
C GLU A 64 -9.30 15.94 15.57
N SER A 65 -10.13 16.08 14.54
CA SER A 65 -11.59 16.21 14.61
C SER A 65 -12.23 15.55 13.40
N LEU A 66 -13.49 15.13 13.54
CA LEU A 66 -14.32 14.71 12.42
C LEU A 66 -15.12 15.88 11.85
N PRO A 67 -15.62 15.77 10.59
CA PRO A 67 -16.56 16.74 10.02
C PRO A 67 -17.77 16.94 10.92
N GLN A 68 -18.41 18.11 10.83
CA GLN A 68 -19.67 18.40 11.57
C GLN A 68 -20.89 17.71 10.96
N THR A 69 -20.74 17.12 9.77
CA THR A 69 -21.75 16.29 9.10
C THR A 69 -21.95 14.98 9.87
N LYS A 70 -23.11 14.36 9.69
CA LYS A 70 -23.36 13.04 10.27
C LYS A 70 -22.42 12.01 9.63
N ILE A 71 -21.58 11.37 10.44
CA ILE A 71 -20.72 10.25 10.08
C ILE A 71 -21.21 9.01 10.82
N ASP A 72 -21.37 7.89 10.11
CA ASP A 72 -21.79 6.62 10.70
C ASP A 72 -20.62 5.65 10.91
N ALA A 73 -19.56 5.75 10.09
CA ALA A 73 -18.36 4.92 10.20
C ALA A 73 -17.12 5.64 9.67
N LEU A 74 -15.93 5.17 10.05
CA LEU A 74 -14.66 5.81 9.70
C LEU A 74 -13.70 4.80 9.05
N VAL A 75 -13.09 5.19 7.94
CA VAL A 75 -11.92 4.54 7.37
C VAL A 75 -10.72 5.44 7.58
N LEU A 76 -9.71 4.96 8.31
CA LEU A 76 -8.49 5.71 8.54
C LEU A 76 -7.37 5.17 7.63
N VAL A 77 -6.93 5.94 6.65
CA VAL A 77 -5.69 5.69 5.92
C VAL A 77 -4.57 6.41 6.67
N ALA A 78 -3.84 5.66 7.50
CA ALA A 78 -2.81 6.24 8.36
C ALA A 78 -1.44 6.23 7.69
N ASP A 79 -0.61 7.27 7.92
CA ASP A 79 0.82 7.18 7.66
C ASP A 79 1.45 6.14 8.58
N SER A 80 2.26 5.24 7.99
CA SER A 80 2.80 4.08 8.71
C SER A 80 3.78 4.43 9.83
N GLN A 81 4.45 5.58 9.73
CA GLN A 81 5.41 6.02 10.74
C GLN A 81 4.78 6.87 11.83
N LYS A 82 3.55 7.36 11.61
CA LYS A 82 2.89 8.32 12.50
C LYS A 82 1.72 7.74 13.29
N LEU A 83 1.27 6.54 12.96
CA LEU A 83 0.20 5.89 13.74
C LEU A 83 0.71 5.49 15.13
N THR A 84 0.14 6.09 16.15
CA THR A 84 0.53 5.91 17.55
C THR A 84 -0.63 5.35 18.38
N ALA A 85 -0.34 4.87 19.59
CA ALA A 85 -1.38 4.47 20.55
C ALA A 85 -2.33 5.63 20.88
N GLU A 86 -1.85 6.87 20.86
CA GLU A 86 -2.67 8.06 21.06
C GLU A 86 -3.67 8.25 19.93
N ASN A 87 -3.26 8.02 18.67
CA ASN A 87 -4.18 8.05 17.54
C ASN A 87 -5.29 7.00 17.69
N ILE A 88 -4.96 5.78 18.11
CA ILE A 88 -5.95 4.72 18.37
C ILE A 88 -6.92 5.15 19.49
N ARG A 89 -6.41 5.70 20.61
CA ARG A 89 -7.28 6.20 21.69
C ARG A 89 -8.22 7.31 21.18
N ARG A 90 -7.73 8.22 20.35
CA ARG A 90 -8.55 9.28 19.73
C ARG A 90 -9.64 8.70 18.84
N MET A 91 -9.33 7.70 17.99
CA MET A 91 -10.35 7.03 17.18
C MET A 91 -11.43 6.41 18.04
N ASN A 92 -11.06 5.75 19.13
CA ASN A 92 -12.02 5.14 20.07
C ASN A 92 -12.93 6.18 20.75
N GLN A 93 -12.45 7.42 20.97
CA GLN A 93 -13.26 8.51 21.55
C GLN A 93 -14.43 8.94 20.65
N TYR A 94 -14.32 8.77 19.34
CA TYR A 94 -15.41 9.09 18.42
C TYR A 94 -16.61 8.10 18.56
N ARG A 95 -16.40 6.96 19.19
CA ARG A 95 -17.45 5.92 19.38
C ARG A 95 -18.12 5.49 18.08
N LEU A 96 -17.41 5.56 16.98
CA LEU A 96 -17.84 5.07 15.68
C LEU A 96 -17.07 3.79 15.33
N PRO A 97 -17.71 2.83 14.61
CA PRO A 97 -16.95 1.75 14.02
C PRO A 97 -15.92 2.30 13.04
N TYR A 98 -14.70 1.79 13.12
CA TYR A 98 -13.64 2.19 12.20
C TYR A 98 -12.78 1.04 11.74
N VAL A 99 -12.15 1.22 10.58
CA VAL A 99 -11.14 0.31 10.01
C VAL A 99 -9.90 1.12 9.66
N ILE A 100 -8.73 0.61 10.04
CA ILE A 100 -7.45 1.16 9.56
C ILE A 100 -7.13 0.50 8.23
N PHE A 101 -7.07 1.31 7.18
CA PHE A 101 -6.88 0.87 5.81
C PHE A 101 -5.43 0.93 5.38
N ALA A 102 -5.02 -0.01 4.52
CA ALA A 102 -3.68 -0.15 3.97
C ALA A 102 -2.58 -0.41 5.02
N ARG A 103 -2.95 -1.01 6.17
CA ARG A 103 -2.03 -1.39 7.25
C ARG A 103 -2.25 -2.84 7.66
N ASP A 104 -1.15 -3.46 8.08
CA ASP A 104 -1.16 -4.72 8.82
C ASP A 104 -0.81 -4.42 10.28
N LEU A 105 -1.79 -4.60 11.16
CA LEU A 105 -1.66 -4.30 12.59
C LEU A 105 -1.80 -5.59 13.41
N ALA A 106 -0.97 -6.58 13.10
CA ALA A 106 -0.94 -7.84 13.82
C ALA A 106 -0.72 -7.63 15.33
N GLY A 107 -1.55 -8.28 16.15
CA GLY A 107 -1.45 -8.20 17.60
C GLY A 107 -2.03 -6.91 18.22
N ILE A 108 -2.63 -6.03 17.44
CA ILE A 108 -3.33 -4.83 17.92
C ILE A 108 -4.83 -5.05 17.79
N ALA A 109 -5.59 -4.78 18.85
CA ALA A 109 -7.04 -4.93 18.91
C ALA A 109 -7.75 -3.79 18.15
N VAL A 110 -7.65 -3.80 16.82
CA VAL A 110 -8.30 -2.86 15.90
C VAL A 110 -8.67 -3.58 14.61
N ASN A 111 -9.75 -3.14 13.96
CA ASN A 111 -10.06 -3.60 12.62
C ASN A 111 -9.04 -3.05 11.63
N CYS A 112 -8.43 -3.90 10.83
CA CYS A 112 -7.53 -3.45 9.77
C CYS A 112 -7.66 -4.28 8.50
N VAL A 113 -7.46 -3.61 7.36
CA VAL A 113 -7.37 -4.22 6.04
C VAL A 113 -6.10 -3.74 5.38
N GLY A 114 -5.26 -4.66 4.96
CA GLY A 114 -3.97 -4.35 4.37
C GLY A 114 -3.57 -5.28 3.24
N LEU A 115 -2.42 -4.98 2.65
CA LEU A 115 -1.75 -5.88 1.72
C LEU A 115 -0.98 -6.94 2.50
N ASP A 116 -0.98 -8.19 2.01
CA ASP A 116 -0.06 -9.23 2.49
C ASP A 116 1.36 -8.92 2.00
N ASN A 117 2.04 -8.08 2.77
CA ASN A 117 3.37 -7.55 2.42
C ASN A 117 4.46 -8.64 2.48
N GLU A 118 4.34 -9.59 3.40
CA GLU A 118 5.30 -10.68 3.51
C GLU A 118 5.17 -11.62 2.30
N TYR A 119 3.95 -11.97 1.92
CA TYR A 119 3.69 -12.71 0.68
C TYR A 119 4.16 -11.95 -0.56
N ALA A 120 3.97 -10.63 -0.63
CA ALA A 120 4.45 -9.81 -1.74
C ALA A 120 5.96 -9.93 -1.94
N GLY A 121 6.73 -9.80 -0.86
CA GLY A 121 8.18 -9.97 -0.89
C GLY A 121 8.60 -11.38 -1.32
N ALA A 122 8.00 -12.41 -0.71
CA ALA A 122 8.28 -13.80 -1.05
C ALA A 122 7.96 -14.11 -2.53
N LYS A 123 6.85 -13.57 -3.05
CA LYS A 123 6.44 -13.79 -4.45
C LYS A 123 7.37 -13.10 -5.45
N ALA A 124 7.90 -11.92 -5.12
CA ALA A 124 8.93 -11.25 -5.93
C ALA A 124 10.22 -12.08 -6.00
N ALA A 125 10.70 -12.58 -4.86
CA ALA A 125 11.88 -13.45 -4.81
C ALA A 125 11.65 -14.75 -5.59
N HIS A 126 10.48 -15.38 -5.39
CA HIS A 126 10.09 -16.61 -6.10
C HIS A 126 10.18 -16.43 -7.62
N LEU A 127 9.57 -15.38 -8.18
CA LEU A 127 9.64 -15.11 -9.62
C LEU A 127 11.08 -15.04 -10.12
N LEU A 128 11.92 -14.23 -9.45
CA LEU A 128 13.31 -14.04 -9.87
C LEU A 128 14.12 -15.34 -9.78
N ILE A 129 13.88 -16.14 -8.75
CA ILE A 129 14.56 -17.44 -8.57
C ILE A 129 14.11 -18.47 -9.62
N GLU A 130 12.80 -18.50 -9.96
CA GLU A 130 12.28 -19.35 -11.05
C GLU A 130 12.86 -18.97 -12.42
N LEU A 131 13.13 -17.68 -12.63
CA LEU A 131 13.84 -17.18 -13.82
C LEU A 131 15.34 -17.52 -13.81
N GLY A 132 15.85 -18.21 -12.81
CA GLY A 132 17.23 -18.69 -12.73
C GLY A 132 18.20 -17.72 -12.04
N HIS A 133 17.75 -16.57 -11.54
CA HIS A 133 18.62 -15.67 -10.79
C HIS A 133 19.07 -16.29 -9.46
N ARG A 134 20.35 -16.12 -9.09
CA ARG A 134 20.97 -16.69 -7.88
C ARG A 134 21.62 -15.65 -6.96
N SER A 135 21.63 -14.41 -7.40
CA SER A 135 22.04 -13.25 -6.59
C SER A 135 21.03 -12.14 -6.81
N LEU A 136 20.34 -11.76 -5.76
CA LEU A 136 19.23 -10.83 -5.78
C LEU A 136 19.50 -9.63 -4.86
N ALA A 137 18.78 -8.54 -5.11
CA ALA A 137 18.76 -7.41 -4.21
C ALA A 137 17.35 -6.87 -4.00
N VAL A 138 17.11 -6.24 -2.84
CA VAL A 138 15.94 -5.43 -2.57
C VAL A 138 16.36 -4.00 -2.25
N ALA A 139 15.84 -3.02 -3.02
CA ALA A 139 16.07 -1.61 -2.76
C ALA A 139 15.02 -1.09 -1.78
N VAL A 140 15.45 -0.62 -0.60
CA VAL A 140 14.59 0.03 0.39
C VAL A 140 14.25 1.42 -0.11
N SER A 141 13.21 1.49 -0.93
CA SER A 141 12.82 2.63 -1.75
C SER A 141 11.63 3.41 -1.19
N GLN A 142 11.25 3.16 0.05
CA GLN A 142 10.20 3.86 0.79
C GLN A 142 10.63 4.09 2.25
N PRO A 143 9.99 5.03 2.97
CA PRO A 143 10.25 5.23 4.39
C PRO A 143 10.06 3.94 5.18
N LYS A 144 10.99 3.65 6.08
CA LYS A 144 11.00 2.42 6.89
C LYS A 144 9.72 2.35 7.74
N SER A 145 8.95 1.32 7.53
CA SER A 145 7.69 1.07 8.21
C SER A 145 7.48 -0.43 8.36
N GLU A 146 6.47 -0.82 9.15
CA GLU A 146 6.12 -2.22 9.35
C GLU A 146 5.85 -2.92 8.00
N SER A 147 5.08 -2.31 7.11
CA SER A 147 4.79 -2.85 5.78
C SER A 147 6.06 -3.07 4.93
N ILE A 148 7.02 -2.13 5.02
CA ILE A 148 8.30 -2.22 4.31
C ILE A 148 9.17 -3.32 4.89
N PHE A 149 9.25 -3.42 6.23
CA PHE A 149 9.97 -4.52 6.89
C PHE A 149 9.38 -5.88 6.53
N SER A 150 8.06 -6.01 6.48
CA SER A 150 7.39 -7.25 6.09
C SER A 150 7.69 -7.66 4.64
N ARG A 151 7.72 -6.70 3.70
CA ARG A 151 8.14 -6.97 2.30
C ARG A 151 9.57 -7.47 2.22
N ILE A 152 10.49 -6.80 2.90
CA ILE A 152 11.91 -7.19 2.92
C ILE A 152 12.07 -8.56 3.59
N LYS A 153 11.37 -8.80 4.71
CA LYS A 153 11.38 -10.07 5.43
C LYS A 153 10.96 -11.22 4.51
N GLY A 154 9.80 -11.12 3.85
CA GLY A 154 9.31 -12.16 2.95
C GLY A 154 10.28 -12.44 1.78
N PHE A 155 10.85 -11.38 1.19
CA PHE A 155 11.83 -11.51 0.12
C PHE A 155 13.09 -12.25 0.59
N ARG A 156 13.66 -11.83 1.74
CA ARG A 156 14.88 -12.44 2.29
C ARG A 156 14.68 -13.89 2.73
N GLN A 157 13.60 -14.15 3.47
CA GLN A 157 13.31 -15.52 3.94
C GLN A 157 13.16 -16.50 2.79
N PHE A 158 12.54 -16.07 1.68
CA PHE A 158 12.41 -16.93 0.51
C PHE A 158 13.77 -17.17 -0.18
N CYS A 159 14.63 -16.15 -0.25
CA CYS A 159 16.01 -16.32 -0.73
C CYS A 159 16.82 -17.28 0.16
N GLU A 160 16.75 -17.11 1.48
CA GLU A 160 17.44 -17.94 2.46
C GLU A 160 17.00 -19.42 2.34
N LEU A 161 15.69 -19.66 2.23
CA LEU A 161 15.13 -21.01 2.09
C LEU A 161 15.69 -21.76 0.89
N LEU A 162 15.99 -21.05 -0.20
CA LEU A 162 16.49 -21.63 -1.46
C LEU A 162 18.00 -21.42 -1.66
N GLY A 163 18.72 -20.94 -0.66
CA GLY A 163 20.17 -20.74 -0.72
C GLY A 163 20.60 -19.68 -1.75
N VAL A 164 19.76 -18.68 -2.00
CA VAL A 164 20.02 -17.60 -2.96
C VAL A 164 20.56 -16.36 -2.24
N GLY A 165 21.61 -15.75 -2.78
CA GLY A 165 22.19 -14.51 -2.24
C GLY A 165 21.17 -13.36 -2.30
N CYS A 166 21.05 -12.61 -1.20
CA CYS A 166 20.15 -11.46 -1.08
C CYS A 166 20.85 -10.27 -0.43
N GLU A 167 20.97 -9.17 -1.18
CA GLU A 167 21.45 -7.90 -0.67
C GLU A 167 20.29 -6.95 -0.36
N VAL A 168 20.40 -6.18 0.74
CA VAL A 168 19.45 -5.10 1.07
C VAL A 168 20.14 -3.77 0.83
N ILE A 169 19.65 -2.98 -0.12
CA ILE A 169 20.18 -1.68 -0.48
C ILE A 169 19.35 -0.60 0.18
N ASP A 170 19.84 0.03 1.22
CA ASP A 170 19.15 1.13 1.90
C ASP A 170 19.36 2.44 1.11
N CYS A 171 18.27 3.00 0.60
CA CYS A 171 18.28 4.29 -0.12
C CYS A 171 18.04 5.50 0.79
N ASP A 172 18.01 5.31 2.12
CA ASP A 172 17.77 6.35 3.15
C ASP A 172 16.56 7.24 2.84
N ILE A 173 15.44 6.62 2.50
CA ILE A 173 14.20 7.34 2.23
C ILE A 173 13.52 7.71 3.55
N ARG A 174 13.18 8.99 3.71
CA ARG A 174 12.43 9.53 4.85
C ARG A 174 11.07 10.02 4.40
N SER A 175 10.12 10.18 5.33
CA SER A 175 8.83 10.81 5.02
C SER A 175 9.07 12.23 4.48
N GLY A 176 8.52 12.53 3.31
CA GLY A 176 8.74 13.78 2.59
C GLY A 176 9.75 13.74 1.47
N ASP A 177 10.55 12.69 1.37
CA ASP A 177 11.52 12.56 0.29
C ASP A 177 10.85 12.16 -1.04
N PHE A 178 11.46 12.60 -2.14
CA PHE A 178 11.13 12.12 -3.46
C PHE A 178 11.91 10.83 -3.74
N SER A 179 11.26 9.69 -3.51
CA SER A 179 11.88 8.36 -3.58
C SER A 179 12.61 8.06 -4.90
N PRO A 180 12.08 8.40 -6.09
CA PRO A 180 12.77 8.16 -7.37
C PRO A 180 14.16 8.77 -7.43
N GLU A 181 14.31 10.01 -6.98
CA GLU A 181 15.61 10.72 -6.99
C GLU A 181 16.64 10.04 -6.10
N LYS A 182 16.25 9.70 -4.86
CA LYS A 182 17.19 9.05 -3.93
C LYS A 182 17.61 7.67 -4.41
N VAL A 183 16.66 6.87 -4.88
CA VAL A 183 16.95 5.55 -5.47
C VAL A 183 17.88 5.68 -6.66
N TYR A 184 17.60 6.62 -7.56
CA TYR A 184 18.47 6.92 -8.69
C TYR A 184 19.90 7.23 -8.26
N ARG A 185 20.11 8.16 -7.30
CA ARG A 185 21.45 8.54 -6.85
C ARG A 185 22.23 7.35 -6.29
N VAL A 186 21.62 6.59 -5.37
CA VAL A 186 22.27 5.45 -4.73
C VAL A 186 22.62 4.38 -5.75
N LEU A 187 21.69 4.01 -6.64
CA LEU A 187 21.97 2.96 -7.63
C LEU A 187 22.91 3.42 -8.74
N ARG A 188 22.83 4.68 -9.18
CA ARG A 188 23.76 5.23 -10.17
C ARG A 188 25.21 5.18 -9.67
N GLU A 189 25.47 5.60 -8.44
CA GLU A 189 26.80 5.52 -7.83
C GLU A 189 27.31 4.08 -7.78
N ARG A 190 26.47 3.14 -7.36
CA ARG A 190 26.82 1.71 -7.30
C ARG A 190 27.12 1.13 -8.68
N PHE A 191 26.31 1.41 -9.66
CA PHE A 191 26.45 0.87 -11.02
C PHE A 191 27.61 1.53 -11.78
N ALA A 192 27.90 2.79 -11.49
CA ALA A 192 29.09 3.48 -12.04
C ALA A 192 30.40 2.94 -11.45
N ALA A 193 30.40 2.45 -10.20
CA ALA A 193 31.57 1.82 -9.59
C ALA A 193 31.88 0.43 -10.15
N GLY A 194 30.93 -0.19 -10.85
CA GLY A 194 31.07 -1.51 -11.48
C GLY A 194 29.73 -2.24 -11.64
N ARG A 195 29.77 -3.38 -12.32
CA ARG A 195 28.58 -4.22 -12.47
C ARG A 195 28.07 -4.66 -11.10
N PRO A 196 26.74 -4.62 -10.84
CA PRO A 196 26.20 -5.09 -9.57
C PRO A 196 26.47 -6.60 -9.38
N GLY A 197 26.68 -7.00 -8.13
CA GLY A 197 26.86 -8.40 -7.76
C GLY A 197 25.55 -9.21 -7.78
N PHE A 198 24.44 -8.61 -8.23
CA PHE A 198 23.11 -9.23 -8.33
C PHE A 198 22.53 -9.02 -9.75
N THR A 199 21.64 -9.91 -10.14
CA THR A 199 21.00 -9.91 -11.47
C THR A 199 19.48 -9.76 -11.42
N GLY A 200 18.90 -9.75 -10.22
CA GLY A 200 17.49 -9.46 -9.99
C GLY A 200 17.32 -8.43 -8.87
N LEU A 201 16.51 -7.42 -9.11
CA LEU A 201 16.26 -6.31 -8.19
C LEU A 201 14.75 -6.20 -7.91
N PHE A 202 14.39 -6.20 -6.62
CA PHE A 202 13.06 -5.86 -6.16
C PHE A 202 13.03 -4.44 -5.60
N THR A 203 12.17 -3.58 -6.14
CA THR A 203 11.91 -2.22 -5.62
C THR A 203 10.53 -2.14 -4.99
N LEU A 204 10.41 -1.43 -3.87
CA LEU A 204 9.24 -1.55 -2.98
C LEU A 204 8.05 -0.69 -3.39
N CYS A 205 8.17 0.12 -4.45
CA CYS A 205 7.07 0.84 -5.08
C CYS A 205 7.37 1.15 -6.56
N GLU A 206 6.31 1.36 -7.35
CA GLU A 206 6.42 1.64 -8.78
C GLU A 206 7.11 2.98 -9.08
N ASP A 207 6.87 4.01 -8.25
CA ASP A 207 7.49 5.33 -8.45
C ASP A 207 9.02 5.22 -8.40
N SER A 208 9.55 4.47 -7.43
CA SER A 208 10.99 4.28 -7.28
C SER A 208 11.62 3.49 -8.42
N ALA A 209 10.83 2.68 -9.15
CA ALA A 209 11.34 1.98 -10.33
C ALA A 209 11.84 2.94 -11.41
N SER A 210 11.27 4.16 -11.52
CA SER A 210 11.77 5.18 -12.44
C SER A 210 13.21 5.58 -12.14
N GLY A 211 13.57 5.65 -10.84
CA GLY A 211 14.95 5.88 -10.40
C GLY A 211 15.88 4.72 -10.75
N VAL A 212 15.41 3.47 -10.62
CA VAL A 212 16.15 2.26 -11.04
C VAL A 212 16.45 2.33 -12.54
N TYR A 213 15.41 2.56 -13.35
CA TYR A 213 15.54 2.63 -14.82
C TYR A 213 16.48 3.74 -15.26
N ARG A 214 16.40 4.91 -14.65
CA ARG A 214 17.30 6.03 -14.94
C ARG A 214 18.74 5.68 -14.62
N ALA A 215 19.01 5.07 -13.44
CA ALA A 215 20.35 4.64 -13.06
C ALA A 215 20.91 3.61 -14.04
N CYS A 216 20.11 2.62 -14.44
CA CYS A 216 20.50 1.61 -15.42
C CYS A 216 20.80 2.24 -16.79
N PHE A 217 19.93 3.14 -17.27
CA PHE A 217 20.13 3.83 -18.56
C PHE A 217 21.45 4.61 -18.61
N GLU A 218 21.73 5.41 -17.58
CA GLU A 218 22.95 6.25 -17.55
C GLU A 218 24.24 5.45 -17.39
N THR A 219 24.18 4.28 -16.78
CA THR A 219 25.35 3.42 -16.59
C THR A 219 25.48 2.30 -17.63
N GLY A 220 24.57 2.26 -18.62
CA GLY A 220 24.55 1.27 -19.67
C GLY A 220 24.18 -0.14 -19.22
N LEU A 221 23.56 -0.29 -18.03
CA LEU A 221 23.06 -1.58 -17.53
C LEU A 221 21.69 -1.88 -18.17
N ARG A 222 21.59 -3.00 -18.88
CA ARG A 222 20.39 -3.30 -19.68
C ARG A 222 19.35 -4.08 -18.88
N ILE A 223 18.11 -3.56 -18.87
CA ILE A 223 16.93 -4.25 -18.36
C ILE A 223 16.20 -4.90 -19.55
N PRO A 224 15.85 -6.19 -19.49
CA PRO A 224 16.09 -7.18 -18.43
C PRO A 224 17.40 -7.97 -18.60
N GLN A 225 18.18 -7.75 -19.68
CA GLN A 225 19.27 -8.63 -20.11
C GLN A 225 20.38 -8.81 -19.07
N GLU A 226 20.64 -7.76 -18.28
CA GLU A 226 21.68 -7.76 -17.24
C GLU A 226 21.10 -7.58 -15.84
N LEU A 227 19.92 -6.97 -15.74
CA LEU A 227 19.21 -6.79 -14.48
C LEU A 227 17.70 -6.95 -14.69
N SER A 228 17.11 -8.00 -14.12
CA SER A 228 15.66 -8.13 -14.00
C SER A 228 15.15 -7.24 -12.87
N VAL A 229 14.05 -6.51 -13.12
CA VAL A 229 13.46 -5.57 -12.15
C VAL A 229 12.01 -5.95 -11.89
N VAL A 230 11.65 -6.06 -10.60
CA VAL A 230 10.28 -6.29 -10.11
C VAL A 230 9.91 -5.15 -9.15
N ALA A 231 8.66 -4.69 -9.17
CA ALA A 231 8.18 -3.67 -8.25
C ALA A 231 6.88 -4.06 -7.54
N ILE A 232 6.52 -3.33 -6.49
CA ILE A 232 5.13 -3.23 -6.03
C ILE A 232 4.48 -2.09 -6.80
N GLY A 233 3.36 -2.35 -7.45
CA GLY A 233 2.64 -1.34 -8.22
C GLY A 233 1.50 -1.91 -9.04
N GLN A 234 0.55 -1.05 -9.42
CA GLN A 234 -0.66 -1.45 -10.14
C GLN A 234 -1.15 -0.40 -11.14
N SER A 235 -0.45 0.72 -11.30
CA SER A 235 -0.89 1.77 -12.19
C SER A 235 -0.71 1.38 -13.65
N TRP A 236 -1.48 2.03 -14.52
CA TRP A 236 -1.32 1.90 -15.98
C TRP A 236 0.08 2.32 -16.46
N ARG A 237 0.83 3.11 -15.68
CA ARG A 237 2.20 3.54 -16.01
C ARG A 237 3.18 2.39 -16.15
N LEU A 238 2.90 1.25 -15.51
CA LEU A 238 3.77 0.07 -15.57
C LEU A 238 3.97 -0.44 -17.00
N ASP A 239 2.97 -0.26 -17.85
CA ASP A 239 3.00 -0.67 -19.26
C ASP A 239 3.84 0.30 -20.12
N TYR A 240 4.07 1.53 -19.65
CA TYR A 240 4.82 2.58 -20.34
C TYR A 240 6.27 2.73 -19.87
N PHE A 241 6.70 1.93 -18.92
CA PHE A 241 8.14 1.76 -18.69
C PHE A 241 8.80 1.11 -19.92
N THR A 242 10.06 1.38 -20.16
CA THR A 242 10.81 0.79 -21.28
C THR A 242 12.04 0.08 -20.75
N PRO A 243 11.96 -1.28 -20.66
CA PRO A 243 10.84 -2.18 -20.96
C PRO A 243 9.71 -2.09 -19.94
N ALA A 244 8.49 -2.56 -20.31
CA ALA A 244 7.32 -2.55 -19.42
C ALA A 244 7.60 -3.29 -18.09
N LEU A 245 7.17 -2.71 -16.95
CA LEU A 245 7.60 -3.12 -15.60
C LEU A 245 6.76 -4.27 -15.04
N THR A 246 7.40 -5.39 -14.73
CA THR A 246 6.84 -6.51 -13.97
C THR A 246 6.53 -6.07 -12.55
N ALA A 247 5.32 -6.29 -12.07
CA ALA A 247 4.93 -5.82 -10.75
C ALA A 247 3.92 -6.72 -10.04
N LEU A 248 3.91 -6.58 -8.71
CA LEU A 248 2.89 -7.14 -7.82
C LEU A 248 1.88 -6.04 -7.51
N GLY A 249 0.68 -6.17 -8.07
CA GLY A 249 -0.41 -5.21 -7.93
C GLY A 249 -1.28 -5.50 -6.71
N THR A 250 -1.73 -4.45 -6.04
CA THR A 250 -2.69 -4.53 -4.93
C THR A 250 -4.11 -4.48 -5.46
N ASP A 251 -4.94 -5.44 -5.10
CA ASP A 251 -6.38 -5.36 -5.39
C ASP A 251 -7.05 -4.41 -4.38
N ILE A 252 -7.05 -3.10 -4.71
CA ILE A 252 -7.65 -2.06 -3.86
C ILE A 252 -9.17 -2.25 -3.79
N SER A 253 -9.82 -2.67 -4.88
CA SER A 253 -11.26 -2.95 -4.88
C SER A 253 -11.63 -4.01 -3.85
N GLU A 254 -10.87 -5.10 -3.78
CA GLU A 254 -11.09 -6.14 -2.78
C GLU A 254 -10.81 -5.61 -1.36
N MET A 255 -9.78 -4.82 -1.17
CA MET A 255 -9.52 -4.17 0.13
C MET A 255 -10.68 -3.28 0.55
N VAL A 256 -11.25 -2.49 -0.35
CA VAL A 256 -12.43 -1.64 -0.09
C VAL A 256 -13.64 -2.51 0.26
N ARG A 257 -13.93 -3.58 -0.48
CA ARG A 257 -15.03 -4.50 -0.19
C ARG A 257 -14.92 -5.11 1.21
N GLN A 258 -13.74 -5.59 1.59
CA GLN A 258 -13.49 -6.12 2.93
C GLN A 258 -13.68 -5.05 4.01
N THR A 259 -13.21 -3.83 3.77
CA THR A 259 -13.36 -2.71 4.70
C THR A 259 -14.82 -2.37 4.94
N ILE A 260 -15.61 -2.21 3.87
CA ILE A 260 -17.03 -1.88 3.98
C ILE A 260 -17.82 -3.03 4.61
N ARG A 261 -17.46 -4.28 4.32
CA ARG A 261 -18.05 -5.45 4.98
C ARG A 261 -17.85 -5.40 6.51
N ILE A 262 -16.62 -5.14 6.97
CA ILE A 262 -16.31 -5.03 8.40
C ILE A 262 -17.11 -3.88 9.03
N LEU A 263 -17.15 -2.71 8.40
CA LEU A 263 -17.87 -1.56 8.91
C LEU A 263 -19.39 -1.84 9.04
N LYS A 264 -20.00 -2.44 8.01
CA LYS A 264 -21.43 -2.77 8.02
C LYS A 264 -21.76 -3.81 9.09
N SER A 265 -20.92 -4.82 9.28
CA SER A 265 -21.11 -5.80 10.35
C SER A 265 -21.09 -5.14 11.74
N ASN A 266 -20.15 -4.20 11.95
CA ASN A 266 -20.06 -3.46 13.22
C ASN A 266 -21.21 -2.45 13.42
N LEU A 267 -21.72 -1.84 12.35
CA LEU A 267 -22.91 -0.97 12.42
C LEU A 267 -24.19 -1.73 12.77
N ALA A 268 -24.31 -2.96 12.29
CA ALA A 268 -25.49 -3.81 12.57
C ALA A 268 -25.45 -4.46 13.96
N ALA A 269 -24.28 -4.53 14.59
CA ALA A 269 -24.11 -5.18 15.90
C ALA A 269 -24.45 -4.22 17.04
N ALA A 270 -25.14 -4.73 18.08
CA ALA A 270 -25.45 -3.97 19.30
C ALA A 270 -24.18 -3.68 20.15
N SER A 271 -23.11 -4.42 19.93
CA SER A 271 -21.80 -4.22 20.55
C SER A 271 -20.71 -4.50 19.50
N GLN A 272 -19.51 -3.96 19.72
CA GLN A 272 -18.39 -4.24 18.83
C GLN A 272 -18.11 -5.75 18.80
N LEU A 273 -18.07 -6.30 17.58
CA LEU A 273 -17.64 -7.67 17.34
C LEU A 273 -16.13 -7.81 17.57
N ASP A 274 -15.62 -9.03 17.52
CA ASP A 274 -14.17 -9.28 17.53
C ASP A 274 -13.48 -8.46 16.41
N TYR A 275 -12.26 -8.02 16.71
CA TYR A 275 -11.48 -7.27 15.73
C TYR A 275 -11.05 -8.15 14.56
N GLU A 276 -11.25 -7.65 13.34
CA GLU A 276 -10.88 -8.35 12.13
C GLU A 276 -9.61 -7.77 11.53
N ARG A 277 -8.66 -8.64 11.24
CA ARG A 277 -7.48 -8.34 10.43
C ARG A 277 -7.59 -9.08 9.10
N LYS A 278 -7.67 -8.36 8.00
CA LYS A 278 -7.75 -8.91 6.64
C LYS A 278 -6.55 -8.49 5.81
N LEU A 279 -5.86 -9.46 5.24
CA LEU A 279 -4.75 -9.22 4.32
C LEU A 279 -5.13 -9.71 2.92
N VAL A 280 -5.01 -8.82 1.94
CA VAL A 280 -5.27 -9.11 0.54
C VAL A 280 -3.95 -9.44 -0.14
N LYS A 281 -3.89 -10.59 -0.80
CA LYS A 281 -2.68 -11.02 -1.52
C LYS A 281 -2.52 -10.23 -2.82
N PRO A 282 -1.32 -9.71 -3.11
CA PRO A 282 -1.07 -9.05 -4.39
C PRO A 282 -1.07 -10.06 -5.54
N GLN A 283 -1.43 -9.55 -6.71
CA GLN A 283 -1.38 -10.29 -7.97
C GLN A 283 -0.12 -9.94 -8.74
N LEU A 284 0.60 -10.95 -9.21
CA LEU A 284 1.78 -10.76 -10.04
C LEU A 284 1.39 -10.62 -11.52
N THR A 285 1.79 -9.51 -12.14
CA THR A 285 1.72 -9.31 -13.58
C THR A 285 3.13 -9.28 -14.15
N VAL A 286 3.51 -10.32 -14.87
CA VAL A 286 4.82 -10.42 -15.53
C VAL A 286 4.78 -9.62 -16.83
N ARG A 287 5.79 -8.77 -17.02
CA ARG A 287 6.02 -7.94 -18.22
C ARG A 287 7.46 -8.10 -18.71
N ASN A 288 7.98 -7.10 -19.39
CA ASN A 288 9.25 -7.17 -20.11
C ASN A 288 10.49 -6.77 -19.28
N SER A 289 10.33 -6.33 -18.02
CA SER A 289 11.45 -5.97 -17.15
C SER A 289 12.12 -7.17 -16.47
N THR A 290 11.60 -8.36 -16.68
CA THR A 290 12.17 -9.61 -16.16
C THR A 290 12.39 -10.60 -17.28
N ALA A 291 13.49 -11.35 -17.23
CA ALA A 291 13.81 -12.40 -18.19
C ALA A 291 14.52 -13.57 -17.50
N ALA A 292 14.54 -14.72 -18.15
CA ALA A 292 15.36 -15.85 -17.69
C ALA A 292 16.83 -15.43 -17.63
N PHE A 293 17.51 -15.77 -16.53
CA PHE A 293 18.93 -15.50 -16.38
C PHE A 293 19.73 -16.34 -17.38
N ALA A 294 20.34 -15.70 -18.35
CA ALA A 294 21.35 -16.32 -19.22
C ALA A 294 22.73 -15.92 -18.68
N ALA A 295 23.52 -16.90 -18.25
CA ALA A 295 24.91 -16.62 -17.90
C ALA A 295 25.59 -15.90 -19.08
N ILE A 296 26.06 -14.70 -18.85
CA ILE A 296 26.83 -13.95 -19.85
C ILE A 296 28.09 -14.78 -20.10
N LYS A 297 28.20 -15.34 -21.30
CA LYS A 297 29.38 -16.11 -21.76
C LYS A 297 30.60 -15.19 -21.89
#